data_449d65a01050d27dcfbcea5dae51cdef
#
_entry.id   449d65a01050d27dcfbcea5dae51cdef
#
_cell.length_a   1.000
_cell.length_b   1.000
_cell.length_c   1.000
_cell.angle_alpha   90.00
_cell.angle_beta   90.00
_cell.angle_gamma   90.00
#
_symmetry.space_group_name_H-M   'P 1'
#
loop_
_entity.id
_entity.type
_entity.pdbx_description
1 polymer ?
#
loop_
_entity_poly.entity_id
_entity_poly.type
_entity_poly.pdbx_seq_one_letter_code
_entity_poly.pdbx_strand_id
1 'polypeptide(L)'
;MIHVIYKGRALPLAWRVRQGPKGHFPEDLHIAVVELIREVIPEGATVVFLGDGEFDGTALQATLNEAGWSYACRTAMSTVATWKGETFRLDTLGACSKPGTLIALQEVKFTRDAYGPVMVLSCWAKGYQDPLYLVSNMDTAEEACHYYQKRFRIETFFSDQKSRGFHLHKSHISDPQRLSRLLIAACLAYIWMIYLGALCEKEKWRAIIHRKKRCDLSLFQLGLRILEHFLNEALPIPVQFHITI
;
A
#
# COMPACT_ATOMS: atom_id res chain seq x y z
N MET A 1 -8.15 -3.58 1.43
CA MET A 1 -8.15 -2.42 0.49
C MET A 1 -6.91 -2.44 -0.36
N ILE A 2 -7.03 -2.07 -1.63
CA ILE A 2 -5.91 -1.87 -2.57
C ILE A 2 -5.83 -0.39 -2.95
N HIS A 3 -4.62 0.11 -3.06
CA HIS A 3 -4.31 1.50 -3.36
C HIS A 3 -3.26 1.59 -4.46
N VAL A 4 -3.31 2.67 -5.25
CA VAL A 4 -2.20 3.05 -6.11
C VAL A 4 -1.34 4.12 -5.43
N ILE A 5 -0.03 4.01 -5.58
CA ILE A 5 0.90 5.00 -5.02
C ILE A 5 1.08 6.15 -6.02
N TYR A 6 0.64 7.35 -5.64
CA TYR A 6 0.76 8.56 -6.43
C TYR A 6 1.39 9.70 -5.61
N LYS A 7 2.52 10.26 -6.09
CA LYS A 7 3.25 11.35 -5.41
C LYS A 7 3.45 11.10 -3.90
N GLY A 8 3.83 9.87 -3.54
CA GLY A 8 4.05 9.48 -2.15
C GLY A 8 2.77 9.33 -1.31
N ARG A 9 1.60 9.25 -1.92
CA ARG A 9 0.31 8.99 -1.29
C ARG A 9 -0.32 7.71 -1.82
N ALA A 10 -1.04 7.01 -0.96
CA ALA A 10 -1.82 5.83 -1.33
C ALA A 10 -3.25 6.26 -1.67
N LEU A 11 -3.60 6.21 -2.96
CA LEU A 11 -4.95 6.52 -3.44
C LEU A 11 -5.77 5.24 -3.50
N PRO A 12 -6.96 5.18 -2.85
CA PRO A 12 -7.78 3.97 -2.81
C PRO A 12 -8.34 3.62 -4.19
N LEU A 13 -8.24 2.35 -4.57
CA LEU A 13 -8.79 1.79 -5.82
C LEU A 13 -9.94 0.83 -5.57
N ALA A 14 -9.74 -0.15 -4.69
CA ALA A 14 -10.72 -1.18 -4.42
C ALA A 14 -10.69 -1.61 -2.95
N TRP A 15 -11.85 -2.08 -2.45
CA TRP A 15 -11.96 -2.63 -1.11
C TRP A 15 -13.09 -3.64 -0.99
N ARG A 16 -12.94 -4.49 0.02
CA ARG A 16 -14.01 -5.31 0.56
C ARG A 16 -14.12 -5.05 2.05
N VAL A 17 -15.34 -4.89 2.56
CA VAL A 17 -15.61 -4.76 3.99
C VAL A 17 -16.30 -6.03 4.45
N ARG A 18 -15.73 -6.67 5.46
CA ARG A 18 -16.27 -7.87 6.07
C ARG A 18 -16.31 -7.71 7.58
N GLN A 19 -17.29 -8.30 8.20
CA GLN A 19 -17.35 -8.47 9.65
C GLN A 19 -16.74 -9.83 9.99
N GLY A 20 -15.86 -9.86 10.97
CA GLY A 20 -15.19 -11.08 11.41
C GLY A 20 -14.43 -10.85 12.71
N PRO A 21 -13.93 -11.92 13.32
CA PRO A 21 -13.02 -11.80 14.46
C PRO A 21 -11.76 -11.05 14.08
N LYS A 22 -11.07 -10.54 15.07
CA LYS A 22 -9.74 -9.92 14.87
C LYS A 22 -8.75 -11.02 14.41
N GLY A 23 -8.12 -10.84 13.27
CA GLY A 23 -7.17 -11.80 12.71
C GLY A 23 -7.00 -11.63 11.21
N HIS A 24 -6.37 -12.62 10.59
CA HIS A 24 -6.15 -12.64 9.15
C HIS A 24 -7.45 -12.97 8.39
N PHE A 25 -7.64 -12.30 7.27
CA PHE A 25 -8.71 -12.65 6.34
C PHE A 25 -8.30 -13.89 5.50
N PRO A 26 -9.28 -14.73 5.10
CA PRO A 26 -9.02 -15.80 4.14
C PRO A 26 -8.42 -15.27 2.82
N GLU A 27 -7.53 -16.03 2.22
CA GLU A 27 -6.78 -15.65 1.04
C GLU A 27 -7.67 -15.38 -0.18
N ASP A 28 -8.80 -16.08 -0.30
CA ASP A 28 -9.82 -15.88 -1.35
C ASP A 28 -10.36 -14.44 -1.37
N LEU A 29 -10.44 -13.79 -0.21
CA LEU A 29 -10.85 -12.39 -0.13
C LEU A 29 -9.78 -11.45 -0.66
N HIS A 30 -8.50 -11.77 -0.48
CA HIS A 30 -7.39 -11.00 -1.04
C HIS A 30 -7.38 -11.12 -2.57
N ILE A 31 -7.54 -12.33 -3.09
CA ILE A 31 -7.67 -12.60 -4.53
C ILE A 31 -8.88 -11.85 -5.09
N ALA A 32 -10.04 -11.93 -4.44
CA ALA A 32 -11.24 -11.24 -4.90
C ALA A 32 -11.12 -9.70 -4.94
N VAL A 33 -10.24 -9.09 -4.12
CA VAL A 33 -9.96 -7.64 -4.21
C VAL A 33 -8.97 -7.34 -5.32
N VAL A 34 -7.99 -8.22 -5.58
CA VAL A 34 -7.07 -8.12 -6.73
C VAL A 34 -7.83 -8.20 -8.04
N GLU A 35 -8.77 -9.13 -8.18
CA GLU A 35 -9.58 -9.29 -9.39
C GLU A 35 -10.40 -8.01 -9.72
N LEU A 36 -10.89 -7.28 -8.70
CA LEU A 36 -11.59 -6.01 -8.93
C LEU A 36 -10.73 -4.94 -9.63
N ILE A 37 -9.42 -4.98 -9.47
CA ILE A 37 -8.54 -3.97 -10.07
C ILE A 37 -7.98 -4.42 -11.41
N ARG A 38 -7.97 -5.71 -11.73
CA ARG A 38 -7.48 -6.21 -13.03
C ARG A 38 -8.21 -5.58 -14.21
N GLU A 39 -9.53 -5.38 -14.06
CA GLU A 39 -10.38 -4.78 -15.12
C GLU A 39 -10.12 -3.28 -15.32
N VAL A 40 -9.55 -2.58 -14.34
CA VAL A 40 -9.34 -1.13 -14.39
C VAL A 40 -7.89 -0.72 -14.64
N ILE A 41 -6.96 -1.69 -14.62
CA ILE A 41 -5.56 -1.43 -14.93
C ILE A 41 -5.43 -1.28 -16.47
N PRO A 42 -4.81 -0.18 -16.95
CA PRO A 42 -4.59 0.01 -18.38
C PRO A 42 -3.76 -1.13 -18.98
N GLU A 43 -4.10 -1.52 -20.20
CA GLU A 43 -3.32 -2.49 -20.98
C GLU A 43 -1.86 -2.02 -21.13
N GLY A 44 -0.90 -2.93 -20.95
CA GLY A 44 0.54 -2.63 -21.02
C GLY A 44 1.11 -1.93 -19.79
N ALA A 45 0.31 -1.67 -18.75
CA ALA A 45 0.83 -1.09 -17.51
C ALA A 45 1.71 -2.10 -16.75
N THR A 46 2.91 -1.67 -16.35
CA THR A 46 3.75 -2.43 -15.43
C THR A 46 3.23 -2.30 -14.00
N VAL A 47 2.85 -3.41 -13.39
CA VAL A 47 2.28 -3.45 -12.04
C VAL A 47 3.23 -4.11 -11.07
N VAL A 48 3.41 -3.46 -9.92
CA VAL A 48 4.13 -4.03 -8.77
C VAL A 48 3.18 -4.06 -7.58
N PHE A 49 2.78 -5.25 -7.15
CA PHE A 49 1.94 -5.45 -5.98
C PHE A 49 2.77 -5.48 -4.69
N LEU A 50 2.35 -4.73 -3.68
CA LEU A 50 3.03 -4.65 -2.39
C LEU A 50 2.08 -5.08 -1.28
N GLY A 51 2.37 -6.21 -0.64
CA GLY A 51 1.54 -6.81 0.40
C GLY A 51 2.22 -6.77 1.78
N ASP A 52 1.44 -6.61 2.86
CA ASP A 52 1.92 -6.91 4.20
C ASP A 52 1.83 -8.42 4.50
N GLY A 53 2.02 -8.81 5.76
CA GLY A 53 2.06 -10.22 6.15
C GLY A 53 0.75 -10.99 6.03
N GLU A 54 -0.33 -10.36 5.57
CA GLU A 54 -1.60 -11.04 5.22
C GLU A 54 -1.65 -11.41 3.74
N PHE A 55 -0.73 -10.90 2.91
CA PHE A 55 -0.74 -11.03 1.45
C PHE A 55 0.41 -11.92 0.94
N ASP A 56 0.95 -12.79 1.76
CA ASP A 56 2.03 -13.72 1.37
C ASP A 56 1.53 -15.11 0.98
N GLY A 57 0.22 -15.29 0.84
CA GLY A 57 -0.40 -16.56 0.45
C GLY A 57 -0.02 -16.99 -0.97
N THR A 58 0.15 -18.30 -1.16
CA THR A 58 0.67 -18.87 -2.41
C THR A 58 -0.32 -18.82 -3.56
N ALA A 59 -1.63 -18.91 -3.28
CA ALA A 59 -2.66 -18.75 -4.29
C ALA A 59 -2.76 -17.31 -4.81
N LEU A 60 -2.60 -16.34 -3.90
CA LEU A 60 -2.51 -14.93 -4.30
C LEU A 60 -1.29 -14.68 -5.18
N GLN A 61 -0.12 -15.20 -4.81
CA GLN A 61 1.11 -15.07 -5.61
C GLN A 61 0.95 -15.70 -7.00
N ALA A 62 0.28 -16.85 -7.09
CA ALA A 62 -0.05 -17.47 -8.37
C ALA A 62 -0.95 -16.58 -9.22
N THR A 63 -2.01 -16.01 -8.64
CA THR A 63 -2.91 -15.05 -9.30
C THR A 63 -2.16 -13.82 -9.83
N LEU A 64 -1.22 -13.28 -9.04
CA LEU A 64 -0.41 -12.14 -9.46
C LEU A 64 0.53 -12.51 -10.62
N ASN A 65 1.17 -13.69 -10.57
CA ASN A 65 2.00 -14.21 -11.67
C ASN A 65 1.20 -14.43 -12.96
N GLU A 66 0.00 -15.02 -12.87
CA GLU A 66 -0.90 -15.22 -14.01
C GLU A 66 -1.32 -13.89 -14.65
N ALA A 67 -1.42 -12.83 -13.85
CA ALA A 67 -1.68 -11.47 -14.33
C ALA A 67 -0.44 -10.79 -14.92
N GLY A 68 0.74 -11.41 -14.87
CA GLY A 68 2.01 -10.82 -15.31
C GLY A 68 2.51 -9.69 -14.38
N TRP A 69 2.08 -9.68 -13.11
CA TRP A 69 2.45 -8.66 -12.15
C TRP A 69 3.66 -9.07 -11.32
N SER A 70 4.56 -8.12 -11.09
CA SER A 70 5.59 -8.27 -10.07
C SER A 70 5.00 -8.07 -8.68
N TYR A 71 5.59 -8.69 -7.67
CA TYR A 71 5.17 -8.48 -6.29
C TYR A 71 6.33 -8.51 -5.29
N ALA A 72 6.13 -7.84 -4.16
CA ALA A 72 6.94 -7.97 -2.96
C ALA A 72 6.00 -7.97 -1.75
N CYS A 73 5.90 -9.11 -1.07
CA CYS A 73 5.01 -9.30 0.07
C CYS A 73 5.83 -9.63 1.33
N ARG A 74 5.46 -8.99 2.45
CA ARG A 74 6.03 -9.35 3.74
C ARG A 74 5.55 -10.74 4.13
N THR A 75 6.46 -11.53 4.70
CA THR A 75 6.14 -12.85 5.25
C THR A 75 6.66 -13.00 6.67
N ALA A 76 6.17 -14.00 7.38
CA ALA A 76 6.58 -14.27 8.75
C ALA A 76 7.98 -14.88 8.80
N MET A 77 8.75 -14.52 9.82
CA MET A 77 10.08 -15.10 10.07
C MET A 77 10.05 -16.62 10.30
N SER A 78 8.90 -17.15 10.72
CA SER A 78 8.67 -18.59 10.94
C SER A 78 8.29 -19.35 9.67
N THR A 79 8.08 -18.65 8.54
CA THR A 79 7.73 -19.30 7.28
C THR A 79 8.84 -20.26 6.84
N VAL A 80 8.42 -21.45 6.42
CA VAL A 80 9.31 -22.51 5.96
C VAL A 80 9.50 -22.36 4.46
N ALA A 81 10.73 -22.57 4.00
CA ALA A 81 11.09 -22.58 2.57
C ALA A 81 12.11 -23.69 2.29
N THR A 82 12.22 -24.08 1.02
CA THR A 82 13.20 -25.09 0.58
C THR A 82 14.09 -24.48 -0.51
N TRP A 83 15.39 -24.57 -0.32
CA TRP A 83 16.39 -24.08 -1.26
C TRP A 83 17.45 -25.18 -1.50
N LYS A 84 17.70 -25.51 -2.76
CA LYS A 84 18.65 -26.57 -3.15
C LYS A 84 18.43 -27.91 -2.43
N GLY A 85 17.16 -28.23 -2.13
CA GLY A 85 16.77 -29.47 -1.44
C GLY A 85 16.80 -29.38 0.09
N GLU A 86 17.32 -28.33 0.68
CA GLU A 86 17.35 -28.12 2.11
C GLU A 86 16.19 -27.25 2.57
N THR A 87 15.47 -27.70 3.60
CA THR A 87 14.35 -26.97 4.18
C THR A 87 14.84 -26.14 5.36
N PHE A 88 14.45 -24.88 5.41
CA PHE A 88 14.83 -23.93 6.46
C PHE A 88 13.68 -22.99 6.80
N ARG A 89 13.81 -22.26 7.90
CA ARG A 89 12.92 -21.15 8.26
C ARG A 89 13.58 -19.82 7.88
N LEU A 90 12.78 -18.82 7.53
CA LEU A 90 13.31 -17.53 7.09
C LEU A 90 14.09 -16.78 8.18
N ASP A 91 13.83 -17.03 9.48
CA ASP A 91 14.63 -16.48 10.57
C ASP A 91 16.12 -16.88 10.50
N THR A 92 16.44 -18.00 9.83
CA THR A 92 17.83 -18.40 9.55
C THR A 92 18.57 -17.35 8.70
N LEU A 93 17.89 -16.73 7.73
CA LEU A 93 18.46 -15.62 6.94
C LEU A 93 18.72 -14.40 7.83
N GLY A 94 17.80 -14.12 8.76
CA GLY A 94 17.96 -13.05 9.73
C GLY A 94 19.14 -13.26 10.66
N ALA A 95 19.36 -14.49 11.11
CA ALA A 95 20.49 -14.85 11.98
C ALA A 95 21.86 -14.63 11.30
N CYS A 96 21.91 -14.72 9.95
CA CYS A 96 23.10 -14.45 9.15
C CYS A 96 23.24 -12.95 8.78
N SER A 97 22.29 -12.09 9.14
CA SER A 97 22.24 -10.68 8.76
C SER A 97 22.60 -9.75 9.91
N LYS A 98 22.87 -8.49 9.61
CA LYS A 98 23.10 -7.40 10.56
C LYS A 98 22.44 -6.11 10.08
N PRO A 99 22.20 -5.11 10.94
CA PRO A 99 21.64 -3.83 10.49
C PRO A 99 22.40 -3.23 9.32
N GLY A 100 21.69 -2.89 8.25
CA GLY A 100 22.24 -2.37 7.01
C GLY A 100 22.59 -3.45 5.97
N THR A 101 22.20 -4.71 6.16
CA THR A 101 22.43 -5.79 5.18
C THR A 101 21.16 -6.25 4.50
N LEU A 102 21.33 -6.80 3.29
CA LEU A 102 20.32 -7.45 2.48
C LEU A 102 20.87 -8.84 2.12
N ILE A 103 20.11 -9.89 2.43
CA ILE A 103 20.42 -11.28 2.06
C ILE A 103 19.24 -11.82 1.28
N ALA A 104 19.50 -12.42 0.13
CA ALA A 104 18.45 -12.99 -0.71
C ALA A 104 18.86 -14.38 -1.23
N LEU A 105 17.87 -15.23 -1.38
CA LEU A 105 17.97 -16.53 -2.05
C LEU A 105 17.00 -16.56 -3.21
N GLN A 106 17.50 -16.87 -4.39
CA GLN A 106 16.73 -17.11 -5.61
C GLN A 106 16.36 -18.58 -5.74
N GLU A 107 15.40 -18.90 -6.61
CA GLU A 107 14.98 -20.27 -6.92
C GLU A 107 14.50 -21.06 -5.69
N VAL A 108 13.82 -20.36 -4.79
CA VAL A 108 13.30 -20.95 -3.54
C VAL A 108 11.92 -21.54 -3.76
N LYS A 109 11.65 -22.70 -3.16
CA LYS A 109 10.31 -23.26 -2.98
C LYS A 109 9.73 -22.73 -1.67
N PHE A 110 8.69 -21.92 -1.78
CA PHE A 110 8.08 -21.17 -0.69
C PHE A 110 6.95 -21.97 -0.03
N THR A 111 6.88 -21.91 1.27
CA THR A 111 5.96 -22.65 2.15
C THR A 111 6.10 -24.19 2.05
N ARG A 112 5.28 -24.89 2.79
CA ARG A 112 5.18 -26.36 2.70
C ARG A 112 4.55 -26.83 1.38
N ASP A 113 3.81 -25.94 0.69
CA ASP A 113 3.18 -26.20 -0.60
C ASP A 113 4.21 -26.18 -1.74
N ALA A 114 5.47 -25.85 -1.42
CA ALA A 114 6.58 -25.78 -2.37
C ALA A 114 6.31 -24.87 -3.59
N TYR A 115 5.56 -23.76 -3.36
CA TYR A 115 5.27 -22.78 -4.39
C TYR A 115 6.54 -22.09 -4.91
N GLY A 116 6.60 -21.82 -6.19
CA GLY A 116 7.74 -21.14 -6.80
C GLY A 116 8.24 -21.80 -8.09
N PRO A 117 9.39 -21.38 -8.62
CA PRO A 117 10.47 -20.67 -7.90
C PRO A 117 10.14 -19.21 -7.58
N VAL A 118 10.57 -18.75 -6.40
CA VAL A 118 10.46 -17.35 -5.96
C VAL A 118 11.78 -16.90 -5.32
N MET A 119 11.94 -15.60 -5.13
CA MET A 119 12.98 -15.05 -4.27
C MET A 119 12.45 -14.86 -2.85
N VAL A 120 13.22 -15.28 -1.85
CA VAL A 120 13.02 -14.89 -0.45
C VAL A 120 14.18 -14.05 0.03
N LEU A 121 13.91 -13.02 0.82
CA LEU A 121 14.96 -12.12 1.28
C LEU A 121 14.76 -11.64 2.71
N SER A 122 15.88 -11.33 3.37
CA SER A 122 15.97 -10.65 4.65
C SER A 122 16.56 -9.25 4.42
N CYS A 123 15.79 -8.22 4.71
CA CYS A 123 16.21 -6.82 4.61
C CYS A 123 16.28 -6.22 6.01
N TRP A 124 17.48 -5.90 6.50
CA TRP A 124 17.63 -5.27 7.80
C TRP A 124 18.07 -3.82 7.67
N ALA A 125 17.11 -2.91 7.72
CA ALA A 125 17.41 -1.48 7.65
C ALA A 125 18.10 -0.98 8.92
N LYS A 126 19.02 -0.03 8.78
CA LYS A 126 19.70 0.60 9.94
C LYS A 126 18.66 1.29 10.83
N GLY A 127 18.80 1.11 12.15
CA GLY A 127 17.91 1.70 13.15
C GLY A 127 16.68 0.84 13.50
N TYR A 128 16.49 -0.30 12.86
CA TYR A 128 15.46 -1.28 13.23
C TYR A 128 16.05 -2.39 14.08
N GLN A 129 15.24 -2.93 15.00
CA GLN A 129 15.66 -4.01 15.89
C GLN A 129 15.72 -5.37 15.19
N ASP A 130 14.81 -5.59 14.23
CA ASP A 130 14.64 -6.87 13.56
C ASP A 130 14.68 -6.71 12.04
N PRO A 131 15.11 -7.73 11.30
CA PRO A 131 15.02 -7.77 9.85
C PRO A 131 13.57 -7.95 9.38
N LEU A 132 13.31 -7.44 8.20
CA LEU A 132 12.08 -7.66 7.45
C LEU A 132 12.28 -8.81 6.47
N TYR A 133 11.32 -9.73 6.40
CA TYR A 133 11.34 -10.84 5.46
C TYR A 133 10.34 -10.60 4.35
N LEU A 134 10.76 -10.77 3.10
CA LEU A 134 9.91 -10.63 1.92
C LEU A 134 9.99 -11.90 1.06
N VAL A 135 8.88 -12.16 0.37
CA VAL A 135 8.80 -13.06 -0.78
C VAL A 135 8.47 -12.24 -2.03
N SER A 136 9.13 -12.54 -3.15
CA SER A 136 9.03 -11.75 -4.38
C SER A 136 9.29 -12.60 -5.62
N ASN A 137 8.72 -12.19 -6.76
CA ASN A 137 9.04 -12.70 -8.10
C ASN A 137 9.89 -11.71 -8.91
N MET A 138 10.42 -10.67 -8.28
CA MET A 138 11.29 -9.68 -8.92
C MET A 138 12.69 -10.24 -9.17
N ASP A 139 13.42 -9.64 -10.12
CA ASP A 139 14.76 -10.11 -10.51
C ASP A 139 15.81 -9.82 -9.43
N THR A 140 15.69 -8.69 -8.69
CA THR A 140 16.68 -8.28 -7.69
C THR A 140 16.06 -7.98 -6.33
N ALA A 141 16.80 -8.27 -5.29
CA ALA A 141 16.40 -8.02 -3.91
C ALA A 141 16.36 -6.52 -3.58
N GLU A 142 17.26 -5.75 -4.17
CA GLU A 142 17.32 -4.30 -4.04
C GLU A 142 16.05 -3.64 -4.58
N GLU A 143 15.59 -4.11 -5.74
CA GLU A 143 14.36 -3.63 -6.35
C GLU A 143 13.14 -3.99 -5.49
N ALA A 144 13.02 -5.23 -5.04
CA ALA A 144 11.96 -5.67 -4.16
C ALA A 144 11.89 -4.82 -2.86
N CYS A 145 13.03 -4.58 -2.22
CA CYS A 145 13.13 -3.70 -1.05
C CYS A 145 12.75 -2.25 -1.36
N HIS A 146 13.24 -1.71 -2.49
CA HIS A 146 12.92 -0.35 -2.92
C HIS A 146 11.42 -0.14 -3.12
N TYR A 147 10.76 -1.07 -3.81
CA TYR A 147 9.30 -0.99 -3.99
C TYR A 147 8.57 -1.21 -2.66
N TYR A 148 8.97 -2.19 -1.87
CA TYR A 148 8.30 -2.50 -0.61
C TYR A 148 8.26 -1.32 0.37
N GLN A 149 9.28 -0.48 0.42
CA GLN A 149 9.30 0.74 1.23
C GLN A 149 8.13 1.68 0.91
N LYS A 150 7.60 1.64 -0.31
CA LYS A 150 6.46 2.46 -0.71
C LYS A 150 5.14 2.01 -0.06
N ARG A 151 5.04 0.74 0.38
CA ARG A 151 3.86 0.18 1.05
C ARG A 151 3.42 1.01 2.26
N PHE A 152 4.36 1.56 3.00
CA PHE A 152 4.07 2.38 4.19
C PHE A 152 3.10 3.55 3.92
N ARG A 153 2.92 3.96 2.65
CA ARG A 153 1.97 5.02 2.28
C ARG A 153 0.52 4.68 2.60
N ILE A 154 0.17 3.41 2.66
CA ILE A 154 -1.16 2.93 3.09
C ILE A 154 -1.46 3.35 4.53
N GLU A 155 -0.47 3.31 5.42
CA GLU A 155 -0.64 3.70 6.83
C GLU A 155 -0.95 5.20 6.96
N THR A 156 -0.36 6.03 6.09
CA THR A 156 -0.69 7.46 6.04
C THR A 156 -2.12 7.70 5.57
N PHE A 157 -2.62 6.94 4.59
CA PHE A 157 -4.02 6.99 4.19
C PHE A 157 -4.95 6.66 5.35
N PHE A 158 -4.74 5.54 6.05
CA PHE A 158 -5.58 5.18 7.20
C PHE A 158 -5.51 6.20 8.34
N SER A 159 -4.36 6.83 8.54
CA SER A 159 -4.20 7.91 9.51
C SER A 159 -5.02 9.15 9.13
N ASP A 160 -5.01 9.53 7.85
CA ASP A 160 -5.80 10.65 7.32
C ASP A 160 -7.31 10.36 7.38
N GLN A 161 -7.73 9.10 7.14
CA GLN A 161 -9.14 8.68 7.30
C GLN A 161 -9.59 8.67 8.77
N LYS A 162 -8.69 8.42 9.70
CA LYS A 162 -8.98 8.33 11.14
C LYS A 162 -8.70 9.66 11.84
N SER A 163 -7.59 9.75 12.54
CA SER A 163 -7.31 10.79 13.53
C SER A 163 -6.82 12.12 12.94
N ARG A 164 -6.25 12.10 11.73
CA ARG A 164 -5.64 13.30 11.12
C ARG A 164 -6.51 14.03 10.10
N GLY A 165 -7.70 13.51 9.82
CA GLY A 165 -8.58 14.08 8.80
C GLY A 165 -10.06 13.78 9.02
N PHE A 166 -10.61 12.77 8.36
CA PHE A 166 -12.06 12.58 8.29
C PHE A 166 -12.71 11.97 9.54
N HIS A 167 -11.93 11.52 10.51
CA HIS A 167 -12.45 10.96 11.78
C HIS A 167 -13.46 9.82 11.60
N LEU A 168 -13.32 8.98 10.56
CA LEU A 168 -14.27 7.91 10.25
C LEU A 168 -14.52 6.95 11.43
N HIS A 169 -13.55 6.76 12.31
CA HIS A 169 -13.70 5.94 13.52
C HIS A 169 -14.78 6.46 14.48
N LYS A 170 -15.15 7.76 14.40
CA LYS A 170 -16.23 8.34 15.19
C LYS A 170 -17.61 8.07 14.62
N SER A 171 -17.73 7.48 13.43
CA SER A 171 -19.03 7.13 12.86
C SER A 171 -19.72 5.97 13.58
N HIS A 172 -18.96 5.15 14.31
CA HIS A 172 -19.44 3.97 15.02
C HIS A 172 -20.24 2.98 14.15
N ILE A 173 -20.04 3.03 12.81
CA ILE A 173 -20.73 2.14 11.88
C ILE A 173 -20.07 0.77 11.93
N SER A 174 -20.85 -0.26 12.37
CA SER A 174 -20.43 -1.66 12.44
C SER A 174 -20.94 -2.51 11.27
N ASP A 175 -22.00 -2.08 10.60
CA ASP A 175 -22.54 -2.79 9.44
C ASP A 175 -21.61 -2.68 8.23
N PRO A 176 -21.17 -3.80 7.62
CA PRO A 176 -20.20 -3.79 6.53
C PRO A 176 -20.67 -3.07 5.27
N GLN A 177 -21.97 -3.18 4.93
CA GLN A 177 -22.50 -2.54 3.73
C GLN A 177 -22.61 -1.03 3.91
N ARG A 178 -23.06 -0.57 5.07
CA ARG A 178 -23.10 0.86 5.40
C ARG A 178 -21.71 1.45 5.46
N LEU A 179 -20.74 0.75 6.07
CA LEU A 179 -19.34 1.17 6.09
C LEU A 179 -18.75 1.23 4.68
N SER A 180 -19.02 0.25 3.83
CA SER A 180 -18.56 0.24 2.44
C SER A 180 -19.10 1.43 1.64
N ARG A 181 -20.37 1.82 1.85
CA ARG A 181 -20.96 3.01 1.22
C ARG A 181 -20.34 4.31 1.73
N LEU A 182 -20.10 4.41 3.05
CA LEU A 182 -19.40 5.57 3.62
C LEU A 182 -17.97 5.70 3.05
N LEU A 183 -17.28 4.57 2.85
CA LEU A 183 -15.95 4.55 2.26
C LEU A 183 -15.94 5.09 0.82
N ILE A 184 -17.02 4.93 0.03
CA ILE A 184 -17.10 5.54 -1.31
C ILE A 184 -16.93 7.07 -1.20
N ALA A 185 -17.76 7.70 -0.39
CA ALA A 185 -17.70 9.15 -0.19
C ALA A 185 -16.36 9.60 0.39
N ALA A 186 -15.85 8.89 1.41
CA ALA A 186 -14.59 9.22 2.06
C ALA A 186 -13.38 9.04 1.14
N CYS A 187 -13.36 8.00 0.30
CA CYS A 187 -12.30 7.76 -0.67
C CYS A 187 -12.30 8.80 -1.78
N LEU A 188 -13.47 9.16 -2.32
CA LEU A 188 -13.61 10.24 -3.31
C LEU A 188 -13.16 11.58 -2.73
N ALA A 189 -13.61 11.92 -1.54
CA ALA A 189 -13.18 13.13 -0.84
C ALA A 189 -11.66 13.13 -0.60
N TYR A 190 -11.07 12.00 -0.24
CA TYR A 190 -9.62 11.88 -0.05
C TYR A 190 -8.84 12.15 -1.33
N ILE A 191 -9.24 11.51 -2.44
CA ILE A 191 -8.62 11.73 -3.75
C ILE A 191 -8.70 13.21 -4.11
N TRP A 192 -9.84 13.83 -3.87
CA TRP A 192 -10.05 15.24 -4.11
C TRP A 192 -9.14 16.13 -3.26
N MET A 193 -8.98 15.83 -1.97
CA MET A 193 -8.05 16.57 -1.11
C MET A 193 -6.59 16.44 -1.60
N ILE A 194 -6.17 15.25 -2.05
CA ILE A 194 -4.85 15.07 -2.64
C ILE A 194 -4.69 15.90 -3.92
N TYR A 195 -5.72 15.93 -4.78
CA TYR A 195 -5.74 16.77 -5.98
C TYR A 195 -5.60 18.25 -5.65
N LEU A 196 -6.41 18.78 -4.73
CA LEU A 196 -6.34 20.18 -4.29
C LEU A 196 -4.98 20.53 -3.68
N GLY A 197 -4.39 19.62 -2.90
CA GLY A 197 -3.05 19.77 -2.35
C GLY A 197 -1.98 19.85 -3.44
N ALA A 198 -2.07 18.98 -4.45
CA ALA A 198 -1.16 19.00 -5.59
C ALA A 198 -1.32 20.29 -6.43
N LEU A 199 -2.57 20.74 -6.62
CA LEU A 199 -2.87 22.00 -7.31
C LEU A 199 -2.34 23.20 -6.51
N CYS A 200 -2.52 23.21 -5.19
CA CYS A 200 -1.97 24.23 -4.29
C CYS A 200 -0.45 24.38 -4.42
N GLU A 201 0.29 23.28 -4.60
CA GLU A 201 1.73 23.32 -4.86
C GLU A 201 2.05 23.87 -6.26
N LYS A 202 1.32 23.39 -7.28
CA LYS A 202 1.51 23.79 -8.69
C LYS A 202 1.27 25.28 -8.90
N GLU A 203 0.15 25.79 -8.38
CA GLU A 203 -0.29 27.19 -8.52
C GLU A 203 0.36 28.12 -7.47
N LYS A 204 1.28 27.61 -6.64
CA LYS A 204 1.98 28.35 -5.58
C LYS A 204 1.05 28.99 -4.52
N TRP A 205 -0.16 28.46 -4.34
CA TRP A 205 -1.12 28.94 -3.33
C TRP A 205 -0.70 28.61 -1.90
N ARG A 206 0.31 27.81 -1.72
CA ARG A 206 0.84 27.47 -0.39
C ARG A 206 1.11 28.71 0.46
N ALA A 207 1.55 29.83 -0.15
CA ALA A 207 1.83 31.06 0.56
C ALA A 207 0.59 31.71 1.21
N ILE A 208 -0.62 31.34 0.75
CA ILE A 208 -1.90 31.84 1.27
C ILE A 208 -2.22 31.16 2.61
N ILE A 209 -1.95 29.85 2.70
CA ILE A 209 -2.39 29.00 3.81
C ILE A 209 -1.26 28.54 4.73
N HIS A 210 0.00 28.76 4.35
CA HIS A 210 1.18 28.30 5.09
C HIS A 210 2.41 29.17 4.83
N ARG A 211 3.48 28.92 5.60
CA ARG A 211 4.76 29.64 5.49
C ARG A 211 5.42 29.45 4.13
N LYS A 212 6.03 30.54 3.58
CA LYS A 212 6.67 30.52 2.26
C LYS A 212 7.92 29.62 2.17
N LYS A 213 8.75 29.59 3.24
CA LYS A 213 10.09 28.99 3.18
C LYS A 213 10.12 27.46 3.45
N ARG A 214 9.20 26.91 4.24
CA ARG A 214 9.18 25.51 4.62
C ARG A 214 7.75 24.99 4.63
N CYS A 215 7.50 23.87 3.95
CA CYS A 215 6.24 23.16 4.02
C CYS A 215 6.46 21.82 4.72
N ASP A 216 5.83 21.67 5.87
CA ASP A 216 5.75 20.43 6.65
C ASP A 216 4.36 19.80 6.56
N LEU A 217 3.50 20.34 5.69
CA LEU A 217 2.16 19.82 5.41
C LEU A 217 2.21 18.77 4.31
N SER A 218 1.43 17.72 4.49
CA SER A 218 1.20 16.73 3.44
C SER A 218 0.24 17.27 2.37
N LEU A 219 0.21 16.64 1.18
CA LEU A 219 -0.75 17.00 0.13
C LEU A 219 -2.21 16.97 0.65
N PHE A 220 -2.54 15.99 1.50
CA PHE A 220 -3.86 15.91 2.12
C PHE A 220 -4.16 17.11 3.01
N GLN A 221 -3.22 17.50 3.87
CA GLN A 221 -3.38 18.67 4.74
C GLN A 221 -3.40 20.00 3.98
N LEU A 222 -2.59 20.10 2.90
CA LEU A 222 -2.65 21.26 2.00
C LEU A 222 -4.03 21.36 1.33
N GLY A 223 -4.56 20.23 0.84
CA GLY A 223 -5.90 20.18 0.25
C GLY A 223 -7.00 20.60 1.20
N LEU A 224 -6.97 20.10 2.44
CA LEU A 224 -7.95 20.51 3.46
C LEU A 224 -7.88 22.02 3.74
N ARG A 225 -6.69 22.58 3.94
CA ARG A 225 -6.52 23.98 4.28
C ARG A 225 -6.88 24.92 3.11
N ILE A 226 -6.54 24.54 1.87
CA ILE A 226 -6.91 25.36 0.72
C ILE A 226 -8.42 25.32 0.46
N LEU A 227 -9.04 24.14 0.68
CA LEU A 227 -10.51 24.04 0.60
C LEU A 227 -11.18 24.92 1.66
N GLU A 228 -10.72 24.88 2.91
CA GLU A 228 -11.21 25.73 4.00
C GLU A 228 -11.06 27.22 3.65
N HIS A 229 -9.91 27.62 3.09
CA HIS A 229 -9.71 29.01 2.64
C HIS A 229 -10.72 29.39 1.55
N PHE A 230 -10.91 28.59 0.52
CA PHE A 230 -11.88 28.89 -0.54
C PHE A 230 -13.32 28.99 -0.03
N LEU A 231 -13.70 28.13 0.89
CA LEU A 231 -15.03 28.19 1.52
C LEU A 231 -15.22 29.45 2.38
N ASN A 232 -14.23 29.82 3.18
CA ASN A 232 -14.29 31.00 4.06
C ASN A 232 -14.33 32.30 3.28
N GLU A 233 -13.60 32.38 2.16
CA GLU A 233 -13.53 33.56 1.30
C GLU A 233 -14.59 33.56 0.18
N ALA A 234 -15.51 32.59 0.19
CA ALA A 234 -16.53 32.39 -0.85
C ALA A 234 -15.94 32.36 -2.28
N LEU A 235 -14.74 31.81 -2.43
CA LEU A 235 -14.06 31.68 -3.73
C LEU A 235 -14.52 30.43 -4.47
N PRO A 236 -14.52 30.46 -5.82
CA PRO A 236 -14.81 29.29 -6.62
C PRO A 236 -13.80 28.16 -6.31
N ILE A 237 -14.28 26.96 -5.98
CA ILE A 237 -13.43 25.82 -5.75
C ILE A 237 -13.00 25.25 -7.12
N PRO A 238 -11.70 25.20 -7.45
CA PRO A 238 -11.22 24.82 -8.77
C PRO A 238 -11.21 23.30 -8.92
N VAL A 239 -12.40 22.69 -8.88
CA VAL A 239 -12.52 21.24 -9.04
C VAL A 239 -13.36 20.91 -10.24
N GLN A 240 -12.69 20.61 -11.31
CA GLN A 240 -13.30 19.99 -12.47
C GLN A 240 -12.69 18.60 -12.61
N PHE A 241 -13.51 17.56 -12.46
CA PHE A 241 -13.13 16.23 -12.90
C PHE A 241 -13.10 16.24 -14.43
N HIS A 242 -11.93 16.50 -15.02
CA HIS A 242 -11.75 16.29 -16.43
C HIS A 242 -11.57 14.79 -16.66
N ILE A 243 -12.58 14.14 -17.18
CA ILE A 243 -12.42 12.84 -17.81
C ILE A 243 -11.74 13.13 -19.15
N THR A 244 -10.44 12.92 -19.23
CA THR A 244 -9.75 12.86 -20.52
C THR A 244 -10.00 11.45 -21.05
N ILE A 245 -10.90 11.35 -22.04
CA ILE A 245 -11.15 10.14 -22.82
C ILE A 245 -10.00 9.97 -23.79
#